data_2a78c3994b0d0be9ec8bbb7e37fb1890
#
_entry.id   2a78c3994b0d0be9ec8bbb7e37fb1890
#
_cell.length_a   1.000
_cell.length_b   1.000
_cell.length_c   1.000
_cell.angle_alpha   90.00
_cell.angle_beta   90.00
_cell.angle_gamma   90.00
#
_symmetry.space_group_name_H-M   'P 1'
#
loop_
_entity.id
_entity.type
_entity.pdbx_description
1 polymer ?
#
loop_
_entity_poly.entity_id
_entity_poly.type
_entity_poly.pdbx_seq_one_letter_code
_entity_poly.pdbx_strand_id
1 'polypeptide(L)'
;MKKEFNLIATAAAGLEAVVGREVRDLGYDCQIENGRVRFKGDTKSIIETNLWLRAADRIKILVGSFPAKTFEELFQGVFALDWENYLPLGARFPISKAKCVKSKLHNEPSVQAISKKAVVKKLQKHYARPEGVPLMENGSEFKIEVSILKDIATVMIDTTGSSLFKRGYRTEKGGAPIKENMAAAILQLSNWYPDKPLIDPTCGSGTFCIEAVMIARKMAPGLRRSFAFEEWNWISDRLIQEVRTQAAKKVDRELELDIMGCDIDARMVEIAKANAQAAGVAGDITFKQMRVQDLRSDKINGVIISNPPYGERLSDDAGVTKLYSEMGRVFAPLKTWSKFILTSDEAFEIKYGSQADKKRKLYNGTLKVDLYQYFGQRVKRQELK
;
A
#
# COMPACT_ATOMS: atom_id res chain seq x y z
N MET A 1 17.02 -26.10 -11.22
CA MET A 1 17.06 -25.30 -9.97
C MET A 1 15.97 -24.24 -10.04
N LYS A 2 15.21 -24.01 -8.95
CA LYS A 2 14.26 -22.89 -8.91
C LYS A 2 15.05 -21.57 -8.98
N LYS A 3 14.65 -20.67 -9.87
CA LYS A 3 15.31 -19.38 -10.03
C LYS A 3 14.99 -18.52 -8.81
N GLU A 4 16.00 -18.08 -8.07
CA GLU A 4 15.88 -17.16 -6.93
C GLU A 4 16.01 -15.71 -7.40
N PHE A 5 15.16 -14.83 -6.89
CA PHE A 5 15.15 -13.39 -7.17
C PHE A 5 15.43 -12.60 -5.90
N ASN A 6 16.14 -11.49 -6.04
CA ASN A 6 16.13 -10.44 -5.04
C ASN A 6 14.90 -9.56 -5.26
N LEU A 7 14.00 -9.51 -4.29
CA LEU A 7 12.73 -8.79 -4.39
C LEU A 7 12.73 -7.55 -3.49
N ILE A 8 11.98 -6.54 -3.91
CA ILE A 8 11.77 -5.30 -3.17
C ILE A 8 10.27 -5.03 -3.09
N ALA A 9 9.73 -4.93 -1.88
CA ALA A 9 8.44 -4.34 -1.62
C ALA A 9 8.64 -2.86 -1.26
N THR A 10 8.11 -1.93 -2.05
CA THR A 10 8.18 -0.50 -1.76
C THR A 10 7.13 -0.11 -0.74
N ALA A 11 7.50 0.75 0.21
CA ALA A 11 6.64 1.19 1.30
C ALA A 11 6.65 2.72 1.43
N ALA A 12 5.55 3.29 1.90
CA ALA A 12 5.54 4.68 2.32
C ALA A 12 6.38 4.85 3.59
N ALA A 13 7.02 6.02 3.72
CA ALA A 13 7.85 6.31 4.89
C ALA A 13 7.06 6.19 6.20
N GLY A 14 7.61 5.44 7.16
CA GLY A 14 7.00 5.12 8.44
C GLY A 14 6.15 3.84 8.44
N LEU A 15 5.96 3.18 7.28
CA LEU A 15 5.22 1.93 7.13
C LEU A 15 6.12 0.72 6.80
N GLU A 16 7.42 0.91 6.69
CA GLU A 16 8.36 -0.15 6.28
C GLU A 16 8.31 -1.35 7.23
N ALA A 17 8.17 -1.10 8.53
CA ALA A 17 8.07 -2.18 9.53
C ALA A 17 6.76 -2.98 9.39
N VAL A 18 5.67 -2.35 8.96
CA VAL A 18 4.39 -3.02 8.68
C VAL A 18 4.56 -3.96 7.48
N VAL A 19 5.11 -3.44 6.38
CA VAL A 19 5.40 -4.24 5.18
C VAL A 19 6.37 -5.39 5.50
N GLY A 20 7.40 -5.14 6.31
CA GLY A 20 8.35 -6.17 6.73
C GLY A 20 7.71 -7.29 7.55
N ARG A 21 6.71 -6.97 8.39
CA ARG A 21 5.91 -7.97 9.10
C ARG A 21 5.07 -8.79 8.13
N GLU A 22 4.37 -8.15 7.20
CA GLU A 22 3.58 -8.85 6.17
C GLU A 22 4.45 -9.82 5.34
N VAL A 23 5.67 -9.42 4.98
CA VAL A 23 6.63 -10.29 4.25
C VAL A 23 7.03 -11.51 5.09
N ARG A 24 7.30 -11.33 6.40
CA ARG A 24 7.62 -12.43 7.31
C ARG A 24 6.42 -13.36 7.55
N ASP A 25 5.21 -12.81 7.64
CA ASP A 25 3.98 -13.59 7.80
C ASP A 25 3.71 -14.50 6.59
N LEU A 26 4.25 -14.15 5.42
CA LEU A 26 4.27 -15.01 4.23
C LEU A 26 5.42 -16.05 4.24
N GLY A 27 6.30 -16.03 5.24
CA GLY A 27 7.40 -16.97 5.40
C GLY A 27 8.71 -16.54 4.75
N TYR A 28 8.88 -15.26 4.40
CA TYR A 28 10.11 -14.75 3.79
C TYR A 28 10.93 -13.92 4.78
N ASP A 29 12.19 -14.26 4.96
CA ASP A 29 13.12 -13.40 5.68
C ASP A 29 13.36 -12.11 4.93
N CYS A 30 13.40 -10.99 5.64
CA CYS A 30 13.52 -9.69 5.00
C CYS A 30 14.39 -8.70 5.77
N GLN A 31 14.94 -7.75 5.02
CA GLN A 31 15.66 -6.58 5.51
C GLN A 31 14.80 -5.33 5.28
N ILE A 32 14.61 -4.55 6.36
CA ILE A 32 13.84 -3.31 6.32
C ILE A 32 14.81 -2.16 6.08
N GLU A 33 14.55 -1.38 5.03
CA GLU A 33 15.31 -0.19 4.66
C GLU A 33 14.35 1.00 4.50
N ASN A 34 14.87 2.22 4.47
CA ASN A 34 14.02 3.40 4.24
C ASN A 34 13.29 3.30 2.90
N GLY A 35 11.96 3.34 2.95
CA GLY A 35 11.07 3.30 1.80
C GLY A 35 10.93 1.94 1.12
N ARG A 36 11.53 0.86 1.66
CA ARG A 36 11.46 -0.47 1.06
C ARG A 36 11.79 -1.60 2.02
N VAL A 37 11.34 -2.80 1.65
CA VAL A 37 11.69 -4.06 2.30
C VAL A 37 12.31 -4.98 1.25
N ARG A 38 13.49 -5.52 1.52
CA ARG A 38 14.20 -6.46 0.64
C ARG A 38 14.10 -7.87 1.16
N PHE A 39 13.86 -8.82 0.27
CA PHE A 39 13.76 -10.23 0.59
C PHE A 39 14.15 -11.08 -0.62
N LYS A 40 14.41 -12.35 -0.41
CA LYS A 40 14.67 -13.32 -1.46
C LYS A 40 13.44 -14.20 -1.68
N GLY A 41 13.22 -14.62 -2.93
CA GLY A 41 12.14 -15.53 -3.25
C GLY A 41 12.19 -16.02 -4.68
N ASP A 42 11.32 -16.95 -5.01
CA ASP A 42 11.17 -17.54 -6.32
C ASP A 42 9.97 -16.92 -7.11
N THR A 43 9.59 -17.53 -8.20
CA THR A 43 8.44 -17.11 -9.00
C THR A 43 7.14 -17.11 -8.19
N LYS A 44 6.96 -18.10 -7.28
CA LYS A 44 5.79 -18.15 -6.41
C LYS A 44 5.74 -16.96 -5.47
N SER A 45 6.88 -16.54 -4.94
CA SER A 45 7.00 -15.38 -4.06
C SER A 45 6.57 -14.08 -4.75
N ILE A 46 6.86 -13.91 -6.05
CA ILE A 46 6.38 -12.77 -6.85
C ILE A 46 4.86 -12.74 -6.84
N ILE A 47 4.22 -13.88 -7.08
CA ILE A 47 2.75 -14.00 -7.11
C ILE A 47 2.16 -13.74 -5.73
N GLU A 48 2.66 -14.42 -4.70
CA GLU A 48 2.14 -14.34 -3.33
C GLU A 48 2.26 -12.92 -2.76
N THR A 49 3.41 -12.27 -2.93
CA THR A 49 3.60 -10.92 -2.38
C THR A 49 2.76 -9.86 -3.08
N ASN A 50 2.55 -9.95 -4.40
CA ASN A 50 1.61 -9.09 -5.11
C ASN A 50 0.15 -9.33 -4.67
N LEU A 51 -0.23 -10.58 -4.36
CA LEU A 51 -1.58 -10.91 -3.90
C LEU A 51 -1.85 -10.46 -2.46
N TRP A 52 -0.89 -10.65 -1.56
CA TRP A 52 -1.13 -10.57 -0.11
C TRP A 52 -0.66 -9.29 0.56
N LEU A 53 0.40 -8.61 0.06
CA LEU A 53 0.89 -7.41 0.73
C LEU A 53 -0.12 -6.26 0.64
N ARG A 54 -0.59 -5.84 1.81
CA ARG A 54 -1.63 -4.81 1.96
C ARG A 54 -1.05 -3.41 2.06
N ALA A 55 0.05 -3.27 2.81
CA ALA A 55 0.68 -2.00 3.12
C ALA A 55 1.72 -1.55 2.08
N ALA A 56 2.20 -2.46 1.22
CA ALA A 56 3.15 -2.14 0.17
C ALA A 56 2.53 -1.35 -0.99
N ASP A 57 3.36 -0.59 -1.72
CA ASP A 57 2.93 0.09 -2.95
C ASP A 57 3.15 -0.76 -4.20
N ARG A 58 4.30 -1.45 -4.29
CA ARG A 58 4.71 -2.27 -5.44
C ARG A 58 5.69 -3.36 -5.02
N ILE A 59 5.70 -4.42 -5.81
CA ILE A 59 6.73 -5.46 -5.75
C ILE A 59 7.60 -5.35 -6.99
N LYS A 60 8.91 -5.40 -6.80
CA LYS A 60 9.90 -5.26 -7.88
C LYS A 60 10.97 -6.32 -7.77
N ILE A 61 11.49 -6.76 -8.90
CA ILE A 61 12.71 -7.55 -8.96
C ILE A 61 13.89 -6.59 -8.97
N LEU A 62 14.83 -6.76 -8.04
CA LEU A 62 16.10 -6.05 -8.06
C LEU A 62 17.03 -6.76 -9.05
N VAL A 63 17.33 -6.12 -10.18
CA VAL A 63 18.23 -6.64 -11.20
C VAL A 63 19.68 -6.43 -10.78
N GLY A 64 20.00 -5.24 -10.25
CA GLY A 64 21.32 -4.96 -9.73
C GLY A 64 21.45 -3.57 -9.10
N SER A 65 22.57 -3.37 -8.40
CA SER A 65 22.93 -2.08 -7.82
C SER A 65 24.45 -1.87 -7.90
N PHE A 66 24.86 -0.68 -8.33
CA PHE A 66 26.25 -0.35 -8.59
C PHE A 66 26.52 1.16 -8.46
N PRO A 67 27.75 1.61 -8.21
CA PRO A 67 28.12 3.03 -8.25
C PRO A 67 27.93 3.63 -9.67
N ALA A 68 27.39 4.85 -9.74
CA ALA A 68 27.24 5.58 -11.01
C ALA A 68 27.32 7.09 -10.75
N LYS A 69 28.49 7.68 -10.94
CA LYS A 69 28.74 9.13 -10.83
C LYS A 69 28.74 9.83 -12.17
N THR A 70 28.94 9.07 -13.25
CA THR A 70 28.95 9.54 -14.64
C THR A 70 27.98 8.73 -15.49
N PHE A 71 27.62 9.27 -16.64
CA PHE A 71 26.76 8.55 -17.60
C PHE A 71 27.45 7.32 -18.17
N GLU A 72 28.78 7.34 -18.30
CA GLU A 72 29.55 6.16 -18.73
C GLU A 72 29.51 5.05 -17.67
N GLU A 73 29.72 5.38 -16.39
CA GLU A 73 29.58 4.41 -15.30
C GLU A 73 28.17 3.83 -15.23
N LEU A 74 27.14 4.67 -15.45
CA LEU A 74 25.76 4.21 -15.53
C LEU A 74 25.55 3.24 -16.69
N PHE A 75 26.05 3.59 -17.89
CA PHE A 75 25.93 2.74 -19.07
C PHE A 75 26.59 1.37 -18.83
N GLN A 76 27.85 1.36 -18.39
CA GLN A 76 28.62 0.13 -18.16
C GLN A 76 27.97 -0.73 -17.06
N GLY A 77 27.52 -0.12 -15.97
CA GLY A 77 26.84 -0.82 -14.89
C GLY A 77 25.54 -1.47 -15.34
N VAL A 78 24.69 -0.76 -16.10
CA VAL A 78 23.45 -1.32 -16.67
C VAL A 78 23.76 -2.39 -17.72
N PHE A 79 24.76 -2.20 -18.57
CA PHE A 79 25.17 -3.17 -19.59
C PHE A 79 25.71 -4.48 -18.97
N ALA A 80 26.38 -4.41 -17.83
CA ALA A 80 26.94 -5.57 -17.16
C ALA A 80 25.88 -6.50 -16.52
N LEU A 81 24.62 -6.03 -16.35
CA LEU A 81 23.56 -6.84 -15.78
C LEU A 81 23.10 -7.95 -16.73
N ASP A 82 22.64 -9.07 -16.15
CA ASP A 82 22.20 -10.27 -16.89
C ASP A 82 20.73 -10.14 -17.34
N TRP A 83 20.49 -9.22 -18.27
CA TRP A 83 19.13 -8.89 -18.76
C TRP A 83 18.42 -10.06 -19.43
N GLU A 84 19.14 -10.93 -20.08
CA GLU A 84 18.65 -12.17 -20.71
C GLU A 84 17.95 -13.11 -19.74
N ASN A 85 18.25 -12.98 -18.45
CA ASN A 85 17.57 -13.74 -17.41
C ASN A 85 16.14 -13.26 -17.12
N TYR A 86 15.79 -12.05 -17.54
CA TYR A 86 14.53 -11.41 -17.24
C TYR A 86 13.71 -11.08 -18.47
N LEU A 87 14.39 -10.66 -19.55
CA LEU A 87 13.80 -10.11 -20.76
C LEU A 87 13.92 -11.13 -21.91
N PRO A 88 12.87 -11.87 -22.25
CA PRO A 88 12.88 -12.76 -23.42
C PRO A 88 12.99 -11.98 -24.73
N LEU A 89 13.35 -12.67 -25.80
CA LEU A 89 13.32 -12.09 -27.13
C LEU A 89 11.92 -11.56 -27.45
N GLY A 90 11.85 -10.32 -27.93
CA GLY A 90 10.60 -9.62 -28.20
C GLY A 90 10.01 -8.88 -27.01
N ALA A 91 10.59 -8.97 -25.81
CA ALA A 91 10.13 -8.21 -24.65
C ALA A 91 10.08 -6.70 -24.92
N ARG A 92 9.00 -6.05 -24.46
CA ARG A 92 8.89 -4.59 -24.43
C ARG A 92 9.38 -4.09 -23.07
N PHE A 93 10.42 -3.28 -23.02
CA PHE A 93 11.08 -2.88 -21.77
C PHE A 93 11.33 -1.37 -21.68
N PRO A 94 10.28 -0.57 -21.48
CA PRO A 94 10.45 0.87 -21.25
C PRO A 94 11.18 1.14 -19.93
N ILE A 95 12.07 2.13 -19.91
CA ILE A 95 12.56 2.71 -18.66
C ILE A 95 11.47 3.67 -18.17
N SER A 96 10.51 3.14 -17.44
CA SER A 96 9.28 3.83 -17.08
C SER A 96 9.48 4.96 -16.08
N LYS A 97 10.59 4.90 -15.32
CA LYS A 97 10.93 5.88 -14.29
C LYS A 97 12.41 5.94 -14.04
N ALA A 98 12.94 7.16 -13.94
CA ALA A 98 14.21 7.43 -13.28
C ALA A 98 13.94 8.35 -12.08
N LYS A 99 14.75 8.21 -11.01
CA LYS A 99 14.73 9.11 -9.88
C LYS A 99 16.14 9.31 -9.37
N CYS A 100 16.57 10.56 -9.29
CA CYS A 100 17.90 10.94 -8.85
C CYS A 100 17.82 11.77 -7.56
N VAL A 101 18.46 11.30 -6.49
CA VAL A 101 18.42 11.98 -5.18
C VAL A 101 19.83 12.07 -4.61
N LYS A 102 20.28 13.28 -4.28
CA LYS A 102 21.60 13.53 -3.68
C LYS A 102 22.73 12.85 -4.48
N SER A 103 22.70 12.95 -5.80
CA SER A 103 23.59 12.26 -6.73
C SER A 103 24.16 13.23 -7.78
N LYS A 104 25.34 12.94 -8.34
CA LYS A 104 25.93 13.72 -9.42
C LYS A 104 25.08 13.67 -10.68
N LEU A 105 24.54 12.50 -11.01
CA LEU A 105 23.55 12.35 -12.07
C LEU A 105 22.19 12.82 -11.54
N HIS A 106 21.63 13.86 -12.18
CA HIS A 106 20.37 14.48 -11.78
C HIS A 106 19.38 14.67 -12.94
N ASN A 107 19.83 14.48 -14.20
CA ASN A 107 18.96 14.57 -15.37
C ASN A 107 18.26 13.23 -15.59
N GLU A 108 17.05 13.09 -15.07
CA GLU A 108 16.27 11.84 -15.13
C GLU A 108 15.98 11.37 -16.56
N PRO A 109 15.62 12.24 -17.54
CA PRO A 109 15.47 11.84 -18.94
C PRO A 109 16.75 11.25 -19.55
N SER A 110 17.93 11.83 -19.27
CA SER A 110 19.20 11.29 -19.74
C SER A 110 19.53 9.94 -19.10
N VAL A 111 19.24 9.78 -17.80
CA VAL A 111 19.37 8.49 -17.09
C VAL A 111 18.50 7.43 -17.75
N GLN A 112 17.25 7.75 -18.12
CA GLN A 112 16.35 6.83 -18.82
C GLN A 112 16.91 6.45 -20.21
N ALA A 113 17.32 7.41 -21.00
CA ALA A 113 17.83 7.19 -22.36
C ALA A 113 19.10 6.32 -22.37
N ILE A 114 20.05 6.62 -21.49
CA ILE A 114 21.32 5.89 -21.37
C ILE A 114 21.07 4.47 -20.85
N SER A 115 20.22 4.30 -19.87
CA SER A 115 19.85 2.98 -19.35
C SER A 115 19.16 2.13 -20.43
N LYS A 116 18.22 2.71 -21.20
CA LYS A 116 17.58 2.01 -22.34
C LYS A 116 18.62 1.57 -23.36
N LYS A 117 19.53 2.46 -23.75
CA LYS A 117 20.61 2.16 -24.72
C LYS A 117 21.50 1.01 -24.24
N ALA A 118 21.84 0.99 -22.94
CA ALA A 118 22.68 -0.07 -22.37
C ALA A 118 21.97 -1.44 -22.39
N VAL A 119 20.68 -1.50 -22.00
CA VAL A 119 19.87 -2.72 -22.08
C VAL A 119 19.77 -3.23 -23.52
N VAL A 120 19.46 -2.33 -24.47
CA VAL A 120 19.36 -2.69 -25.91
C VAL A 120 20.67 -3.29 -26.40
N LYS A 121 21.81 -2.64 -26.14
CA LYS A 121 23.12 -3.15 -26.56
C LYS A 121 23.48 -4.49 -25.95
N LYS A 122 23.16 -4.71 -24.67
CA LYS A 122 23.38 -6.01 -24.01
C LYS A 122 22.54 -7.12 -24.65
N LEU A 123 21.25 -6.87 -24.88
CA LEU A 123 20.34 -7.86 -25.49
C LEU A 123 20.68 -8.11 -26.95
N GLN A 124 21.07 -7.09 -27.73
CA GLN A 124 21.59 -7.27 -29.10
C GLN A 124 22.80 -8.20 -29.12
N LYS A 125 23.76 -8.00 -28.21
CA LYS A 125 24.92 -8.89 -28.06
C LYS A 125 24.52 -10.32 -27.68
N HIS A 126 23.64 -10.47 -26.73
CA HIS A 126 23.17 -11.79 -26.24
C HIS A 126 22.43 -12.58 -27.33
N TYR A 127 21.51 -11.92 -28.04
CA TYR A 127 20.71 -12.54 -29.10
C TYR A 127 21.39 -12.54 -30.50
N ALA A 128 22.68 -12.25 -30.56
CA ALA A 128 23.46 -12.19 -31.80
C ALA A 128 22.80 -11.35 -32.92
N ARG A 129 22.17 -10.23 -32.55
CA ARG A 129 21.56 -9.30 -33.51
C ARG A 129 22.63 -8.38 -34.09
N PRO A 130 22.65 -8.15 -35.44
CA PRO A 130 23.57 -7.21 -36.06
C PRO A 130 23.44 -5.81 -35.47
N GLU A 131 24.54 -5.07 -35.44
CA GLU A 131 24.53 -3.67 -35.00
C GLU A 131 23.64 -2.85 -35.95
N GLY A 132 22.82 -1.96 -35.38
CA GLY A 132 21.85 -1.14 -36.13
C GLY A 132 20.50 -1.81 -36.38
N VAL A 133 20.35 -3.12 -36.17
CA VAL A 133 19.03 -3.79 -36.26
C VAL A 133 18.26 -3.60 -34.96
N PRO A 134 17.08 -2.95 -34.97
CA PRO A 134 16.29 -2.75 -33.77
C PRO A 134 15.83 -4.08 -33.16
N LEU A 135 15.72 -4.14 -31.82
CA LEU A 135 15.01 -5.21 -31.14
C LEU A 135 13.52 -5.02 -31.39
N MET A 136 12.83 -6.08 -31.76
CA MET A 136 11.37 -6.06 -31.85
C MET A 136 10.79 -6.08 -30.45
N GLU A 137 10.13 -4.98 -30.06
CA GLU A 137 9.46 -4.85 -28.75
C GLU A 137 7.95 -5.08 -28.89
N ASN A 138 7.53 -6.26 -29.31
CA ASN A 138 6.15 -6.63 -29.63
C ASN A 138 5.51 -7.64 -28.65
N GLY A 139 6.28 -8.11 -27.68
CA GLY A 139 5.82 -9.04 -26.65
C GLY A 139 5.39 -8.35 -25.35
N SER A 140 5.40 -9.12 -24.26
CA SER A 140 5.03 -8.66 -22.92
C SER A 140 5.85 -7.49 -22.42
N GLU A 141 5.24 -6.64 -21.60
CA GLU A 141 5.88 -5.44 -21.07
C GLU A 141 6.58 -5.68 -19.74
N PHE A 142 7.85 -5.25 -19.66
CA PHE A 142 8.68 -5.29 -18.46
C PHE A 142 9.12 -3.87 -18.11
N LYS A 143 8.37 -3.19 -17.26
CA LYS A 143 8.70 -1.81 -16.87
C LYS A 143 9.93 -1.78 -16.00
N ILE A 144 10.98 -1.14 -16.49
CA ILE A 144 12.24 -0.96 -15.77
C ILE A 144 12.22 0.40 -15.07
N GLU A 145 12.67 0.41 -13.82
CA GLU A 145 12.90 1.64 -13.05
C GLU A 145 14.37 1.74 -12.63
N VAL A 146 14.93 2.94 -12.71
CA VAL A 146 16.28 3.26 -12.26
C VAL A 146 16.21 4.30 -11.16
N SER A 147 16.79 3.99 -10.00
CA SER A 147 16.89 4.94 -8.89
C SER A 147 18.34 5.17 -8.55
N ILE A 148 18.78 6.44 -8.58
CA ILE A 148 20.15 6.80 -8.19
C ILE A 148 20.06 7.58 -6.86
N LEU A 149 20.61 7.00 -5.81
CA LEU A 149 20.64 7.61 -4.48
C LEU A 149 22.09 7.64 -3.97
N LYS A 150 22.61 8.84 -3.70
CA LYS A 150 24.00 9.04 -3.23
C LYS A 150 25.01 8.34 -4.17
N ASP A 151 24.84 8.55 -5.46
CA ASP A 151 25.65 7.98 -6.54
C ASP A 151 25.62 6.44 -6.65
N ILE A 152 24.67 5.78 -6.02
CA ILE A 152 24.42 4.34 -6.20
C ILE A 152 23.16 4.18 -7.08
N ALA A 153 23.34 3.61 -8.25
CA ALA A 153 22.26 3.21 -9.14
C ALA A 153 21.68 1.87 -8.68
N THR A 154 20.35 1.80 -8.63
CA THR A 154 19.57 0.58 -8.36
C THR A 154 18.60 0.38 -9.52
N VAL A 155 18.69 -0.75 -10.18
CA VAL A 155 17.89 -1.11 -11.36
C VAL A 155 16.90 -2.19 -11.01
N MET A 156 15.63 -1.97 -11.33
CA MET A 156 14.52 -2.83 -10.90
C MET A 156 13.53 -3.06 -12.04
N ILE A 157 12.84 -4.20 -12.02
CA ILE A 157 11.70 -4.51 -12.90
C ILE A 157 10.43 -4.52 -12.05
N ASP A 158 9.40 -3.76 -12.44
CA ASP A 158 8.11 -3.70 -11.76
C ASP A 158 7.27 -4.93 -12.10
N THR A 159 6.95 -5.76 -11.10
CA THR A 159 6.09 -6.93 -11.25
C THR A 159 4.61 -6.60 -11.09
N THR A 160 4.28 -5.46 -10.48
CA THR A 160 2.94 -5.11 -10.02
C THR A 160 2.07 -4.49 -11.11
N GLY A 161 2.63 -3.59 -11.92
CA GLY A 161 1.87 -2.80 -12.90
C GLY A 161 1.14 -1.62 -12.26
N SER A 162 -0.16 -1.66 -12.08
CA SER A 162 -0.91 -0.70 -11.27
C SER A 162 -0.54 -0.84 -9.79
N SER A 163 -0.38 0.27 -9.05
CA SER A 163 0.00 0.23 -7.62
C SER A 163 -0.92 -0.65 -6.79
N LEU A 164 -0.37 -1.34 -5.77
CA LEU A 164 -1.11 -2.29 -4.93
C LEU A 164 -2.30 -1.66 -4.21
N PHE A 165 -2.24 -0.38 -3.87
CA PHE A 165 -3.38 0.30 -3.24
C PHE A 165 -4.63 0.33 -4.14
N LYS A 166 -4.50 0.25 -5.47
CA LYS A 166 -5.63 0.11 -6.37
C LYS A 166 -6.19 -1.31 -6.31
N ARG A 167 -7.01 -1.61 -5.28
CA ARG A 167 -7.60 -2.95 -5.04
C ARG A 167 -8.62 -3.35 -6.11
N GLY A 168 -9.22 -2.36 -6.79
CA GLY A 168 -10.26 -2.56 -7.81
C GLY A 168 -11.69 -2.37 -7.30
N TYR A 169 -11.92 -2.20 -6.00
CA TYR A 169 -13.27 -2.00 -5.47
C TYR A 169 -13.75 -0.54 -5.49
N ARG A 170 -12.87 0.42 -5.64
CA ARG A 170 -13.26 1.83 -5.68
C ARG A 170 -13.81 2.19 -7.05
N THR A 171 -15.13 2.29 -7.16
CA THR A 171 -15.85 2.59 -8.40
C THR A 171 -16.03 4.09 -8.61
N GLU A 172 -16.21 4.85 -7.53
CA GLU A 172 -16.39 6.30 -7.57
C GLU A 172 -15.33 7.03 -6.73
N LYS A 173 -14.94 8.20 -7.20
CA LYS A 173 -14.01 9.09 -6.54
C LYS A 173 -14.80 10.21 -5.85
N GLY A 174 -15.12 10.04 -4.58
CA GLY A 174 -15.33 11.20 -3.70
C GLY A 174 -13.98 11.85 -3.46
N GLY A 175 -13.86 13.14 -3.21
CA GLY A 175 -12.62 13.89 -2.87
C GLY A 175 -11.30 13.11 -2.90
N ALA A 176 -10.24 13.50 -2.20
CA ALA A 176 -9.00 12.73 -2.13
C ALA A 176 -9.04 11.71 -0.96
N PRO A 177 -9.60 10.49 -1.14
CA PRO A 177 -9.71 9.52 -0.05
C PRO A 177 -8.33 9.02 0.38
N ILE A 178 -8.26 8.46 1.59
CA ILE A 178 -7.06 7.74 2.03
C ILE A 178 -6.78 6.57 1.08
N LYS A 179 -5.49 6.32 0.79
CA LYS A 179 -5.10 5.16 0.00
C LYS A 179 -5.38 3.88 0.78
N GLU A 180 -5.81 2.85 0.09
CA GLU A 180 -6.18 1.55 0.67
C GLU A 180 -5.01 0.90 1.43
N ASN A 181 -3.78 0.99 0.90
CA ASN A 181 -2.61 0.45 1.58
C ASN A 181 -2.26 1.22 2.87
N MET A 182 -2.50 2.54 2.90
CA MET A 182 -2.34 3.34 4.10
C MET A 182 -3.40 2.98 5.15
N ALA A 183 -4.65 2.82 4.74
CA ALA A 183 -5.74 2.41 5.63
C ALA A 183 -5.48 1.02 6.23
N ALA A 184 -5.07 0.05 5.40
CA ALA A 184 -4.69 -1.28 5.86
C ALA A 184 -3.50 -1.24 6.83
N ALA A 185 -2.50 -0.40 6.58
CA ALA A 185 -1.36 -0.24 7.47
C ALA A 185 -1.76 0.37 8.83
N ILE A 186 -2.66 1.37 8.84
CA ILE A 186 -3.16 1.98 10.09
C ILE A 186 -3.97 0.96 10.89
N LEU A 187 -4.81 0.15 10.25
CA LEU A 187 -5.52 -0.96 10.89
C LEU A 187 -4.56 -1.94 11.54
N GLN A 188 -3.47 -2.31 10.88
CA GLN A 188 -2.44 -3.20 11.43
C GLN A 188 -1.57 -2.55 12.52
N LEU A 189 -1.48 -1.22 12.55
CA LEU A 189 -0.81 -0.45 13.61
C LEU A 189 -1.72 -0.20 14.81
N SER A 190 -3.03 -0.31 14.62
CA SER A 190 -4.01 -0.19 15.67
C SER A 190 -4.02 -1.46 16.54
N ASN A 191 -4.73 -1.40 17.63
CA ASN A 191 -4.99 -2.56 18.49
C ASN A 191 -6.37 -3.18 18.21
N TRP A 192 -6.91 -2.94 17.02
CA TRP A 192 -8.12 -3.60 16.58
C TRP A 192 -7.84 -5.05 16.17
N TYR A 193 -8.74 -5.92 16.56
CA TYR A 193 -8.82 -7.32 16.18
C TYR A 193 -10.27 -7.64 15.81
N PRO A 194 -10.54 -8.70 15.02
CA PRO A 194 -11.88 -9.00 14.52
C PRO A 194 -12.97 -9.20 15.59
N ASP A 195 -12.59 -9.54 16.82
CA ASP A 195 -13.46 -9.69 17.98
C ASP A 195 -13.87 -8.36 18.64
N LYS A 196 -13.35 -7.23 18.17
CA LYS A 196 -13.62 -5.90 18.72
C LYS A 196 -14.49 -5.07 17.79
N PRO A 197 -15.43 -4.28 18.34
CA PRO A 197 -16.14 -3.28 17.55
C PRO A 197 -15.17 -2.29 16.89
N LEU A 198 -15.43 -1.94 15.62
CA LEU A 198 -14.72 -0.91 14.87
C LEU A 198 -15.69 0.16 14.40
N ILE A 199 -15.37 1.43 14.64
CA ILE A 199 -16.14 2.55 14.12
C ILE A 199 -15.23 3.53 13.37
N ASP A 200 -15.62 3.87 12.13
CA ASP A 200 -15.10 5.03 11.42
C ASP A 200 -16.18 6.11 11.35
N PRO A 201 -16.11 7.16 12.20
CA PRO A 201 -17.15 8.17 12.31
C PRO A 201 -17.13 9.24 11.21
N THR A 202 -16.14 9.19 10.29
CA THR A 202 -15.99 10.07 9.13
C THR A 202 -15.54 9.25 7.93
N CYS A 203 -16.30 8.18 7.62
CA CYS A 203 -15.84 7.08 6.79
C CYS A 203 -15.61 7.45 5.32
N GLY A 204 -16.19 8.57 4.85
CA GLY A 204 -16.08 8.95 3.46
C GLY A 204 -16.50 7.80 2.54
N SER A 205 -15.59 7.38 1.67
CA SER A 205 -15.81 6.25 0.75
C SER A 205 -15.71 4.85 1.38
N GLY A 206 -15.65 4.73 2.72
CA GLY A 206 -15.68 3.47 3.45
C GLY A 206 -14.35 2.71 3.54
N THR A 207 -13.21 3.33 3.18
CA THR A 207 -11.93 2.64 3.00
C THR A 207 -11.48 1.87 4.24
N PHE A 208 -11.51 2.46 5.45
CA PHE A 208 -11.12 1.76 6.68
C PHE A 208 -12.02 0.56 6.97
N CYS A 209 -13.32 0.73 6.84
CA CYS A 209 -14.28 -0.35 7.09
C CYS A 209 -14.08 -1.53 6.13
N ILE A 210 -13.90 -1.24 4.83
CA ILE A 210 -13.67 -2.27 3.80
C ILE A 210 -12.35 -3.01 4.03
N GLU A 211 -11.24 -2.30 4.24
CA GLU A 211 -9.94 -2.93 4.52
C GLU A 211 -9.96 -3.73 5.83
N ALA A 212 -10.72 -3.30 6.85
CA ALA A 212 -10.89 -4.04 8.09
C ALA A 212 -11.57 -5.40 7.85
N VAL A 213 -12.68 -5.43 7.11
CA VAL A 213 -13.33 -6.70 6.74
C VAL A 213 -12.38 -7.59 5.94
N MET A 214 -11.68 -7.02 4.95
CA MET A 214 -10.73 -7.79 4.14
C MET A 214 -9.57 -8.38 4.97
N ILE A 215 -9.12 -7.67 6.01
CA ILE A 215 -8.11 -8.16 6.96
C ILE A 215 -8.70 -9.29 7.81
N ALA A 216 -9.85 -9.04 8.44
CA ALA A 216 -10.51 -9.99 9.34
C ALA A 216 -10.81 -11.32 8.64
N ARG A 217 -11.41 -11.24 7.46
CA ARG A 217 -11.78 -12.41 6.64
C ARG A 217 -10.61 -13.04 5.89
N LYS A 218 -9.37 -12.59 6.08
CA LYS A 218 -8.18 -13.07 5.36
C LYS A 218 -8.36 -13.04 3.83
N MET A 219 -9.03 -12.02 3.31
CA MET A 219 -9.18 -11.80 1.87
C MET A 219 -7.90 -11.17 1.32
N ALA A 220 -7.19 -11.85 0.42
CA ALA A 220 -6.01 -11.26 -0.21
C ALA A 220 -6.41 -10.06 -1.08
N PRO A 221 -5.80 -8.87 -0.88
CA PRO A 221 -6.22 -7.63 -1.56
C PRO A 221 -6.00 -7.66 -3.07
N GLY A 222 -5.15 -8.56 -3.56
CA GLY A 222 -4.84 -8.72 -4.97
C GLY A 222 -5.78 -9.65 -5.76
N LEU A 223 -6.74 -10.33 -5.10
CA LEU A 223 -7.58 -11.36 -5.75
C LEU A 223 -8.45 -10.84 -6.90
N ARG A 224 -8.86 -9.56 -6.84
CA ARG A 224 -9.80 -8.97 -7.81
C ARG A 224 -9.14 -8.07 -8.85
N ARG A 225 -7.84 -8.21 -9.04
CA ARG A 225 -7.07 -7.41 -9.99
C ARG A 225 -6.04 -8.26 -10.73
N SER A 226 -5.53 -7.75 -11.85
CA SER A 226 -4.39 -8.30 -12.59
C SER A 226 -3.08 -7.58 -12.20
N PHE A 227 -1.97 -8.21 -12.53
CA PHE A 227 -0.62 -7.71 -12.30
C PHE A 227 0.22 -7.80 -13.58
N ALA A 228 1.26 -6.96 -13.69
CA ALA A 228 2.13 -6.97 -14.86
C ALA A 228 2.84 -8.32 -15.08
N PHE A 229 3.21 -9.01 -14.01
CA PHE A 229 3.89 -10.31 -14.10
C PHE A 229 3.03 -11.41 -14.75
N GLU A 230 1.71 -11.27 -14.77
CA GLU A 230 0.79 -12.28 -15.33
C GLU A 230 0.92 -12.40 -16.84
N GLU A 231 1.44 -11.38 -17.50
CA GLU A 231 1.72 -11.39 -18.95
C GLU A 231 3.10 -11.98 -19.29
N TRP A 232 3.93 -12.34 -18.30
CA TRP A 232 5.31 -12.76 -18.52
C TRP A 232 5.39 -14.25 -18.83
N ASN A 233 5.91 -14.61 -20.00
CA ASN A 233 5.96 -15.98 -20.52
C ASN A 233 6.78 -16.99 -19.69
N TRP A 234 7.62 -16.51 -18.75
CA TRP A 234 8.39 -17.37 -17.86
C TRP A 234 7.72 -17.57 -16.48
N ILE A 235 6.54 -17.01 -16.27
CA ILE A 235 5.65 -17.29 -15.13
C ILE A 235 4.50 -18.18 -15.63
N SER A 236 4.36 -19.36 -15.07
CA SER A 236 3.34 -20.32 -15.48
C SER A 236 1.94 -19.88 -15.06
N ASP A 237 0.99 -19.82 -16.00
CA ASP A 237 -0.43 -19.57 -15.71
C ASP A 237 -0.99 -20.56 -14.70
N ARG A 238 -0.59 -21.82 -14.78
CA ARG A 238 -0.97 -22.86 -13.81
C ARG A 238 -0.55 -22.46 -12.38
N LEU A 239 0.68 -21.98 -12.20
CA LEU A 239 1.17 -21.52 -10.89
C LEU A 239 0.39 -20.31 -10.40
N ILE A 240 0.08 -19.35 -11.28
CA ILE A 240 -0.74 -18.17 -10.95
C ILE A 240 -2.11 -18.61 -10.45
N GLN A 241 -2.78 -19.49 -11.18
CA GLN A 241 -4.12 -19.97 -10.82
C GLN A 241 -4.10 -20.80 -9.53
N GLU A 242 -3.08 -21.61 -9.31
CA GLU A 242 -2.91 -22.38 -8.08
C GLU A 242 -2.80 -21.45 -6.86
N VAL A 243 -1.92 -20.45 -6.91
CA VAL A 243 -1.72 -19.50 -5.81
C VAL A 243 -2.97 -18.66 -5.57
N ARG A 244 -3.66 -18.20 -6.61
CA ARG A 244 -4.94 -17.49 -6.49
C ARG A 244 -6.02 -18.35 -5.86
N THR A 245 -6.13 -19.60 -6.26
CA THR A 245 -7.09 -20.56 -5.70
C THR A 245 -6.82 -20.83 -4.23
N GLN A 246 -5.55 -21.03 -3.87
CA GLN A 246 -5.15 -21.19 -2.46
C GLN A 246 -5.47 -19.93 -1.63
N ALA A 247 -5.25 -18.75 -2.18
CA ALA A 247 -5.59 -17.49 -1.50
C ALA A 247 -7.11 -17.34 -1.31
N ALA A 248 -7.92 -17.70 -2.31
CA ALA A 248 -9.38 -17.66 -2.23
C ALA A 248 -9.95 -18.63 -1.17
N LYS A 249 -9.34 -19.80 -1.00
CA LYS A 249 -9.74 -20.80 0.01
C LYS A 249 -9.47 -20.36 1.45
N LYS A 250 -8.57 -19.38 1.67
CA LYS A 250 -8.27 -18.85 3.02
C LYS A 250 -9.33 -17.88 3.54
N VAL A 251 -10.29 -17.48 2.70
CA VAL A 251 -11.32 -16.51 3.10
C VAL A 251 -12.25 -17.13 4.13
N ASP A 252 -12.23 -16.56 5.32
CA ASP A 252 -13.15 -16.92 6.41
C ASP A 252 -14.48 -16.19 6.22
N ARG A 253 -15.55 -16.92 5.88
CA ARG A 253 -16.88 -16.36 5.60
C ARG A 253 -17.81 -16.41 6.79
N GLU A 254 -17.46 -17.21 7.82
CA GLU A 254 -18.34 -17.45 8.98
C GLU A 254 -18.07 -16.45 10.12
N LEU A 255 -16.97 -15.70 10.03
CA LEU A 255 -16.60 -14.75 11.06
C LEU A 255 -17.62 -13.61 11.17
N GLU A 256 -18.22 -13.45 12.35
CA GLU A 256 -19.08 -12.30 12.64
C GLU A 256 -18.24 -11.07 12.97
N LEU A 257 -18.60 -9.94 12.36
CA LEU A 257 -17.86 -8.68 12.51
C LEU A 257 -18.79 -7.56 12.97
N ASP A 258 -18.26 -6.70 13.82
CA ASP A 258 -18.96 -5.50 14.30
C ASP A 258 -18.23 -4.25 13.79
N ILE A 259 -18.56 -3.85 12.57
CA ILE A 259 -17.91 -2.73 11.86
C ILE A 259 -18.97 -1.72 11.42
N MET A 260 -18.80 -0.46 11.81
CA MET A 260 -19.68 0.63 11.45
C MET A 260 -18.90 1.78 10.81
N GLY A 261 -19.38 2.27 9.68
CA GLY A 261 -18.93 3.50 9.03
C GLY A 261 -20.02 4.56 9.09
N CYS A 262 -19.66 5.77 9.49
CA CYS A 262 -20.58 6.91 9.50
C CYS A 262 -20.02 8.08 8.71
N ASP A 263 -20.87 8.82 8.05
CA ASP A 263 -20.55 10.10 7.43
C ASP A 263 -21.74 11.06 7.55
N ILE A 264 -21.47 12.35 7.61
CA ILE A 264 -22.51 13.38 7.61
C ILE A 264 -23.17 13.52 6.23
N ASP A 265 -22.40 13.26 5.16
CA ASP A 265 -22.86 13.34 3.78
C ASP A 265 -23.50 12.01 3.35
N ALA A 266 -24.82 12.03 3.12
CA ALA A 266 -25.55 10.85 2.63
C ALA A 266 -24.97 10.29 1.32
N ARG A 267 -24.44 11.15 0.44
CA ARG A 267 -23.82 10.73 -0.81
C ARG A 267 -22.57 9.91 -0.56
N MET A 268 -21.75 10.30 0.44
CA MET A 268 -20.57 9.53 0.82
C MET A 268 -20.94 8.16 1.39
N VAL A 269 -22.03 8.08 2.16
CA VAL A 269 -22.57 6.80 2.66
C VAL A 269 -22.96 5.87 1.51
N GLU A 270 -23.64 6.39 0.47
CA GLU A 270 -23.98 5.57 -0.70
C GLU A 270 -22.74 5.13 -1.50
N ILE A 271 -21.74 6.00 -1.66
CA ILE A 271 -20.45 5.63 -2.25
C ILE A 271 -19.76 4.54 -1.44
N ALA A 272 -19.76 4.64 -0.10
CA ALA A 272 -19.17 3.63 0.78
C ALA A 272 -19.87 2.27 0.64
N LYS A 273 -21.20 2.24 0.57
CA LYS A 273 -21.99 1.03 0.30
C LYS A 273 -21.66 0.41 -1.05
N ALA A 274 -21.61 1.23 -2.12
CA ALA A 274 -21.24 0.78 -3.46
C ALA A 274 -19.83 0.18 -3.52
N ASN A 275 -18.85 0.82 -2.87
CA ASN A 275 -17.48 0.31 -2.75
C ASN A 275 -17.42 -1.01 -1.96
N ALA A 276 -18.17 -1.13 -0.86
CA ALA A 276 -18.24 -2.37 -0.09
C ALA A 276 -18.90 -3.50 -0.89
N GLN A 277 -19.93 -3.20 -1.68
CA GLN A 277 -20.53 -4.15 -2.61
C GLN A 277 -19.53 -4.61 -3.67
N ALA A 278 -18.79 -3.69 -4.28
CA ALA A 278 -17.75 -4.01 -5.25
C ALA A 278 -16.59 -4.83 -4.63
N ALA A 279 -16.25 -4.58 -3.36
CA ALA A 279 -15.30 -5.38 -2.60
C ALA A 279 -15.86 -6.76 -2.19
N GLY A 280 -17.19 -6.95 -2.23
CA GLY A 280 -17.87 -8.19 -1.79
C GLY A 280 -17.91 -8.34 -0.26
N VAL A 281 -18.02 -7.23 0.46
CA VAL A 281 -18.01 -7.16 1.94
C VAL A 281 -19.18 -6.33 2.50
N ALA A 282 -20.17 -5.99 1.67
CA ALA A 282 -21.28 -5.13 2.08
C ALA A 282 -22.11 -5.68 3.25
N GLY A 283 -22.25 -7.02 3.36
CA GLY A 283 -22.98 -7.67 4.44
C GLY A 283 -22.29 -7.57 5.82
N ASP A 284 -21.01 -7.16 5.85
CA ASP A 284 -20.20 -7.13 7.07
C ASP A 284 -20.08 -5.73 7.69
N ILE A 285 -20.64 -4.71 7.04
CA ILE A 285 -20.45 -3.32 7.43
C ILE A 285 -21.79 -2.61 7.51
N THR A 286 -22.03 -1.97 8.64
CA THR A 286 -23.18 -1.07 8.81
C THR A 286 -22.76 0.36 8.44
N PHE A 287 -23.25 0.89 7.33
CA PHE A 287 -23.04 2.30 6.97
C PHE A 287 -24.26 3.15 7.32
N LYS A 288 -24.04 4.28 8.02
CA LYS A 288 -25.10 5.19 8.46
C LYS A 288 -24.77 6.64 8.13
N GLN A 289 -25.76 7.41 7.68
CA GLN A 289 -25.65 8.86 7.71
C GLN A 289 -25.78 9.31 9.19
N MET A 290 -24.70 9.89 9.74
CA MET A 290 -24.65 10.29 11.14
C MET A 290 -23.61 11.38 11.34
N ARG A 291 -23.91 12.37 12.18
CA ARG A 291 -22.93 13.35 12.66
C ARG A 291 -22.07 12.73 13.77
N VAL A 292 -20.81 13.12 13.85
CA VAL A 292 -19.92 12.70 14.95
C VAL A 292 -20.52 12.99 16.33
N GLN A 293 -21.16 14.14 16.50
CA GLN A 293 -21.78 14.54 17.75
C GLN A 293 -22.90 13.60 18.24
N ASP A 294 -23.48 12.81 17.35
CA ASP A 294 -24.60 11.91 17.64
C ASP A 294 -24.13 10.47 17.91
N LEU A 295 -22.82 10.20 17.75
CA LEU A 295 -22.25 8.88 17.99
C LEU A 295 -22.36 8.51 19.47
N ARG A 296 -22.94 7.33 19.73
CA ARG A 296 -23.04 6.71 21.05
C ARG A 296 -22.75 5.22 20.91
N SER A 297 -22.15 4.65 21.93
CA SER A 297 -21.95 3.20 22.02
C SER A 297 -21.93 2.78 23.49
N ASP A 298 -22.64 1.72 23.80
CA ASP A 298 -22.62 0.99 25.05
C ASP A 298 -21.64 -0.19 25.07
N LYS A 299 -21.04 -0.46 23.89
CA LYS A 299 -20.04 -1.52 23.73
C LYS A 299 -18.71 -1.13 24.38
N ILE A 300 -17.94 -2.13 24.78
CA ILE A 300 -16.64 -1.97 25.42
C ILE A 300 -15.51 -2.48 24.51
N ASN A 301 -14.27 -2.07 24.80
CA ASN A 301 -13.04 -2.51 24.10
C ASN A 301 -13.02 -2.28 22.59
N GLY A 302 -13.82 -1.36 22.08
CA GLY A 302 -13.86 -1.04 20.66
C GLY A 302 -12.67 -0.18 20.20
N VAL A 303 -12.62 0.04 18.91
CA VAL A 303 -11.64 0.91 18.26
C VAL A 303 -12.34 1.93 17.36
N ILE A 304 -11.98 3.19 17.50
CA ILE A 304 -12.32 4.25 16.56
C ILE A 304 -11.10 4.50 15.67
N ILE A 305 -11.30 4.42 14.37
CA ILE A 305 -10.32 4.83 13.36
C ILE A 305 -10.96 5.92 12.51
N SER A 306 -10.26 7.03 12.28
CA SER A 306 -10.81 8.15 11.52
C SER A 306 -9.74 8.86 10.74
N ASN A 307 -10.09 9.26 9.52
CA ASN A 307 -9.36 10.22 8.68
C ASN A 307 -10.28 11.41 8.41
N PRO A 308 -10.55 12.26 9.42
CA PRO A 308 -11.45 13.37 9.28
C PRO A 308 -10.95 14.34 8.21
N PRO A 309 -11.80 15.22 7.66
CA PRO A 309 -11.35 16.24 6.72
C PRO A 309 -10.33 17.18 7.36
N TYR A 310 -9.27 17.52 6.61
CA TYR A 310 -8.20 18.44 7.01
C TYR A 310 -7.66 19.20 5.79
N GLY A 311 -6.97 20.35 6.03
CA GLY A 311 -6.37 21.17 4.98
C GLY A 311 -7.42 21.74 4.01
N GLU A 312 -7.09 21.75 2.71
CA GLU A 312 -7.94 22.31 1.63
C GLU A 312 -9.34 21.67 1.49
N ARG A 313 -9.63 20.59 2.23
CA ARG A 313 -10.93 19.91 2.19
C ARG A 313 -12.04 20.61 2.95
N LEU A 314 -11.68 21.52 3.83
CA LEU A 314 -12.60 22.45 4.46
C LEU A 314 -12.04 23.84 4.23
N SER A 315 -12.75 24.63 3.45
CA SER A 315 -12.45 26.06 3.23
C SER A 315 -12.58 26.90 4.51
N ASP A 316 -12.88 26.26 5.65
CA ASP A 316 -13.18 26.89 6.93
C ASP A 316 -12.46 26.19 8.09
N ASP A 317 -11.44 26.85 8.65
CA ASP A 317 -10.71 26.36 9.84
C ASP A 317 -11.63 26.26 11.08
N ALA A 318 -12.70 27.07 11.14
CA ALA A 318 -13.69 27.00 12.21
C ALA A 318 -14.49 25.68 12.16
N GLY A 319 -14.83 25.19 10.98
CA GLY A 319 -15.52 23.89 10.82
C GLY A 319 -14.66 22.71 11.25
N VAL A 320 -13.36 22.73 10.91
CA VAL A 320 -12.39 21.71 11.37
C VAL A 320 -12.23 21.73 12.88
N THR A 321 -12.05 22.92 13.44
CA THR A 321 -11.90 23.11 14.89
C THR A 321 -13.13 22.59 15.65
N LYS A 322 -14.32 22.91 15.14
CA LYS A 322 -15.58 22.41 15.71
C LYS A 322 -15.65 20.89 15.65
N LEU A 323 -15.36 20.27 14.51
CA LEU A 323 -15.36 18.82 14.35
C LEU A 323 -14.40 18.12 15.34
N TYR A 324 -13.17 18.63 15.46
CA TYR A 324 -12.19 18.03 16.37
C TYR A 324 -12.60 18.17 17.84
N SER A 325 -13.16 19.31 18.22
CA SER A 325 -13.72 19.52 19.57
C SER A 325 -14.92 18.59 19.85
N GLU A 326 -15.80 18.39 18.86
CA GLU A 326 -16.91 17.43 18.95
C GLU A 326 -16.39 16.00 19.09
N MET A 327 -15.36 15.59 18.30
CA MET A 327 -14.71 14.28 18.43
C MET A 327 -14.17 14.08 19.85
N GLY A 328 -13.43 15.04 20.38
CA GLY A 328 -12.89 14.98 21.74
C GLY A 328 -13.96 14.75 22.78
N ARG A 329 -15.03 15.57 22.75
CA ARG A 329 -16.15 15.47 23.68
C ARG A 329 -16.91 14.15 23.57
N VAL A 330 -17.17 13.68 22.36
CA VAL A 330 -17.97 12.47 22.10
C VAL A 330 -17.19 11.21 22.43
N PHE A 331 -15.88 11.20 22.18
CA PHE A 331 -15.07 10.00 22.42
C PHE A 331 -14.53 9.91 23.85
N ALA A 332 -14.56 10.99 24.64
CA ALA A 332 -14.08 10.99 26.01
C ALA A 332 -14.81 9.98 26.94
N PRO A 333 -16.15 9.81 26.85
CA PRO A 333 -16.87 8.79 27.66
C PRO A 333 -16.51 7.35 27.29
N LEU A 334 -16.03 7.10 26.08
CA LEU A 334 -15.67 5.76 25.60
C LEU A 334 -14.29 5.36 26.15
N LYS A 335 -14.19 5.19 27.48
CA LYS A 335 -12.92 5.00 28.21
C LYS A 335 -12.17 3.73 27.80
N THR A 336 -12.88 2.65 27.47
CA THR A 336 -12.29 1.37 27.06
C THR A 336 -11.95 1.29 25.57
N TRP A 337 -12.36 2.31 24.80
CA TRP A 337 -12.12 2.37 23.37
C TRP A 337 -10.77 3.03 23.06
N SER A 338 -10.02 2.44 22.16
CA SER A 338 -8.84 3.11 21.58
C SER A 338 -9.24 3.96 20.37
N LYS A 339 -8.56 5.08 20.18
CA LYS A 339 -8.85 6.02 19.08
C LYS A 339 -7.58 6.25 18.27
N PHE A 340 -7.70 6.15 16.95
CA PHE A 340 -6.62 6.36 15.99
C PHE A 340 -7.09 7.38 14.95
N ILE A 341 -6.55 8.59 15.02
CA ILE A 341 -7.00 9.71 14.20
C ILE A 341 -5.84 10.19 13.34
N LEU A 342 -6.05 10.18 12.03
CA LEU A 342 -5.06 10.60 11.04
C LEU A 342 -5.38 12.01 10.57
N THR A 343 -4.45 12.96 10.74
CA THR A 343 -4.61 14.33 10.24
C THR A 343 -3.26 14.98 9.96
N SER A 344 -3.25 16.00 9.10
CA SER A 344 -2.10 16.89 8.88
C SER A 344 -2.12 18.14 9.77
N ASP A 345 -3.17 18.32 10.58
CA ASP A 345 -3.29 19.50 11.46
C ASP A 345 -2.39 19.32 12.69
N GLU A 346 -1.36 20.15 12.77
CA GLU A 346 -0.40 20.12 13.90
C GLU A 346 -1.03 20.62 15.21
N ALA A 347 -2.13 21.40 15.15
CA ALA A 347 -2.89 21.87 16.30
C ALA A 347 -3.99 20.89 16.75
N PHE A 348 -4.05 19.69 16.17
CA PHE A 348 -5.12 18.72 16.43
C PHE A 348 -5.36 18.46 17.92
N GLU A 349 -4.31 18.20 18.71
CA GLU A 349 -4.44 17.89 20.14
C GLU A 349 -5.08 19.02 20.95
N ILE A 350 -4.77 20.27 20.58
CA ILE A 350 -5.37 21.47 21.21
C ILE A 350 -6.87 21.52 20.86
N LYS A 351 -7.20 21.38 19.57
CA LYS A 351 -8.58 21.43 19.07
C LYS A 351 -9.41 20.24 19.58
N TYR A 352 -8.79 19.05 19.71
CA TYR A 352 -9.41 17.83 20.24
C TYR A 352 -9.60 17.86 21.76
N GLY A 353 -8.80 18.65 22.48
CA GLY A 353 -8.90 18.87 23.93
C GLY A 353 -8.17 17.84 24.79
N SER A 354 -7.33 16.99 24.22
CA SER A 354 -6.45 16.10 24.99
C SER A 354 -5.19 15.71 24.22
N GLN A 355 -4.10 15.45 24.94
CA GLN A 355 -2.87 14.93 24.37
C GLN A 355 -3.00 13.44 24.03
N ALA A 356 -2.39 13.02 22.93
CA ALA A 356 -2.34 11.63 22.52
C ALA A 356 -1.28 10.86 23.33
N ASP A 357 -1.58 9.60 23.64
CA ASP A 357 -0.62 8.70 24.30
C ASP A 357 0.58 8.43 23.39
N LYS A 358 0.37 8.44 22.08
CA LYS A 358 1.41 8.24 21.06
C LYS A 358 1.07 8.97 19.77
N LYS A 359 2.12 9.44 19.10
CA LYS A 359 2.03 10.11 17.80
C LYS A 359 2.98 9.44 16.81
N ARG A 360 2.49 9.12 15.61
CA ARG A 360 3.30 8.51 14.56
C ARG A 360 3.22 9.35 13.29
N LYS A 361 4.38 9.82 12.84
CA LYS A 361 4.49 10.51 11.55
C LYS A 361 4.38 9.52 10.40
N LEU A 362 3.51 9.83 9.44
CA LEU A 362 3.27 9.08 8.22
C LEU A 362 3.23 10.02 7.01
N TYR A 363 3.16 9.45 5.81
CA TYR A 363 3.07 10.21 4.57
C TYR A 363 1.98 9.66 3.66
N ASN A 364 0.94 10.46 3.42
CA ASN A 364 -0.11 10.16 2.44
C ASN A 364 0.25 10.81 1.09
N GLY A 365 1.00 10.08 0.26
CA GLY A 365 1.67 10.65 -0.91
C GLY A 365 2.83 11.55 -0.50
N THR A 366 2.78 12.84 -0.85
CA THR A 366 3.74 13.86 -0.44
C THR A 366 3.34 14.59 0.84
N LEU A 367 2.09 14.44 1.26
CA LEU A 367 1.56 15.13 2.44
C LEU A 367 1.99 14.43 3.72
N LYS A 368 2.67 15.16 4.60
CA LYS A 368 2.96 14.74 5.97
C LYS A 368 1.66 14.71 6.77
N VAL A 369 1.39 13.60 7.44
CA VAL A 369 0.26 13.39 8.34
C VAL A 369 0.74 12.74 9.63
N ASP A 370 0.05 13.01 10.72
CA ASP A 370 0.33 12.36 11.99
C ASP A 370 -0.85 11.47 12.39
N LEU A 371 -0.55 10.25 12.82
CA LEU A 371 -1.50 9.32 13.41
C LEU A 371 -1.46 9.51 14.92
N TYR A 372 -2.49 10.15 15.47
CA TYR A 372 -2.69 10.35 16.89
C TYR A 372 -3.35 9.12 17.50
N GLN A 373 -2.78 8.59 18.57
CA GLN A 373 -3.19 7.32 19.17
C GLN A 373 -3.55 7.55 20.64
N TYR A 374 -4.79 7.25 20.99
CA TYR A 374 -5.32 7.29 22.34
C TYR A 374 -5.73 5.87 22.74
N PHE A 375 -5.08 5.30 23.75
CA PHE A 375 -5.32 3.91 24.14
C PHE A 375 -6.44 3.80 25.16
N GLY A 376 -7.39 2.89 24.90
CA GLY A 376 -8.46 2.56 25.83
C GLY A 376 -7.94 1.88 27.09
N GLN A 377 -8.64 2.12 28.21
CA GLN A 377 -8.36 1.44 29.46
C GLN A 377 -8.58 -0.07 29.31
N ARG A 378 -7.69 -0.88 29.88
CA ARG A 378 -7.87 -2.34 29.90
C ARG A 378 -9.00 -2.71 30.87
N VAL A 379 -9.99 -3.43 30.37
CA VAL A 379 -11.03 -4.03 31.23
C VAL A 379 -10.45 -5.28 31.88
N LYS A 380 -10.54 -5.39 33.21
CA LYS A 380 -10.11 -6.60 33.91
C LYS A 380 -11.06 -7.75 33.57
N ARG A 381 -10.52 -8.96 33.36
CA ARG A 381 -11.30 -10.17 33.00
C ARG A 381 -12.46 -10.51 33.92
N GLN A 382 -12.48 -9.94 35.13
CA GLN A 382 -13.56 -10.13 36.12
C GLN A 382 -14.84 -9.33 35.84
N GLU A 383 -14.78 -8.30 34.97
CA GLU A 383 -15.94 -7.44 34.65
C GLU A 383 -16.66 -7.88 33.36
N LEU A 384 -16.24 -9.00 32.76
CA LEU A 384 -16.79 -9.57 31.51
C LEU A 384 -17.77 -10.77 31.77
N LYS A 385 -18.23 -10.93 33.01
CA LYS A 385 -19.24 -11.96 33.39
C LYS A 385 -20.62 -11.36 33.56
#